data_ba0511a1ea2f9f51e2c722607e66140f
#
_entry.id   ba0511a1ea2f9f51e2c722607e66140f
#
_cell.length_a   1.000
_cell.length_b   1.000
_cell.length_c   1.000
_cell.angle_alpha   90.00
_cell.angle_beta   90.00
_cell.angle_gamma   90.00
#
_symmetry.space_group_name_H-M   'P 1'
#
loop_
_entity.id
_entity.type
_entity.pdbx_description
1 polymer ?
#
loop_
_entity_poly.entity_id
_entity_poly.type
_entity_poly.pdbx_seq_one_letter_code
_entity_poly.pdbx_strand_id
1 'polypeptide(L)'
;MCYLVTESPPTSINLERAAHKKLHTLLSAAIGSFYWLKDKDSLVRQNGYKGSALPDAWDSSADVIVVGGGAAGLSAALSASESGASVILIEQNDALGGDTLISGGYFNAVDPSRQAPMGIRDSVQLFKKQIIESGGGKNSPQVAEVFAKEASVSLAWLERHGMRFLPDIFNVFGSPSPRAHKPVFPRGEGYIRTLSSACLKKKVDIQLKSRATGLFRNDQGRIIGIEIIQKEGLKSLRASKGVILASGGYGANKEMLERFAPRFATLPCDSQSGATGEMIHAAAEIGAPLQNMDLVECTPGSLPGSDLMVRLDIRPNRMIMVDLEGKRFVDESGYRSKIAEAILSLPEQHCWSISDSDTVSSFDVTIQKNLYRNLFAGHIFRADTLEKLAQQIQVPPASLRSSVLSVSQSRHIKTPPFWAAPVYLRIHTTLGGLVINGKAECVDSNGVPIPGLWAAGEAVGNVQGANRLGGNGINNAVTFGRLAGAGVAKM
;
A
#
# COMPACT_ATOMS: atom_id res chain seq x y z
N MET A 1 12.96 -30.73 -67.61
CA MET A 1 11.91 -30.06 -66.83
C MET A 1 11.82 -30.77 -65.49
N CYS A 2 12.60 -30.30 -64.53
CA CYS A 2 12.58 -30.81 -63.15
C CYS A 2 12.16 -29.63 -62.26
N TYR A 3 11.09 -29.78 -61.54
CA TYR A 3 10.69 -28.87 -60.47
C TYR A 3 11.29 -29.39 -59.13
N LEU A 4 12.21 -28.63 -58.58
CA LEU A 4 12.66 -28.79 -57.21
C LEU A 4 11.68 -28.07 -56.28
N VAL A 5 11.03 -28.81 -55.40
CA VAL A 5 10.26 -28.23 -54.26
C VAL A 5 11.21 -27.99 -53.13
N THR A 6 11.49 -26.74 -52.84
CA THR A 6 12.23 -26.34 -51.62
C THR A 6 11.24 -26.15 -50.47
N GLU A 7 11.32 -27.01 -49.46
CA GLU A 7 10.64 -26.82 -48.18
C GLU A 7 11.26 -25.61 -47.45
N SER A 8 10.41 -24.68 -47.10
CA SER A 8 10.76 -23.51 -46.28
C SER A 8 10.89 -23.94 -44.81
N PRO A 9 11.87 -23.38 -44.05
CA PRO A 9 11.98 -23.71 -42.64
C PRO A 9 10.76 -23.15 -41.86
N PRO A 10 10.36 -23.78 -40.73
CA PRO A 10 9.20 -23.36 -39.96
C PRO A 10 9.42 -21.97 -39.38
N THR A 11 8.47 -21.08 -39.69
CA THR A 11 8.49 -19.67 -39.24
C THR A 11 8.45 -19.56 -37.72
N SER A 12 9.21 -18.61 -37.19
CA SER A 12 9.32 -18.25 -35.77
C SER A 12 7.98 -18.08 -35.03
N ILE A 13 6.93 -17.81 -35.77
CA ILE A 13 5.52 -17.64 -35.29
C ILE A 13 4.96 -18.93 -34.66
N ASN A 14 5.38 -20.12 -35.11
CA ASN A 14 4.88 -21.39 -34.54
C ASN A 14 5.57 -21.78 -33.23
N LEU A 15 6.81 -21.35 -33.00
CA LEU A 15 7.52 -21.54 -31.72
C LEU A 15 7.01 -20.59 -30.64
N GLU A 16 6.70 -19.34 -31.00
CA GLU A 16 6.08 -18.39 -30.06
C GLU A 16 4.65 -18.82 -29.66
N ARG A 17 3.85 -19.34 -30.59
CA ARG A 17 2.52 -19.87 -30.28
C ARG A 17 2.57 -21.12 -29.41
N ALA A 18 3.56 -21.99 -29.55
CA ALA A 18 3.75 -23.16 -28.70
C ALA A 18 4.24 -22.77 -27.30
N ALA A 19 5.15 -21.78 -27.20
CA ALA A 19 5.61 -21.22 -25.94
C ALA A 19 4.48 -20.45 -25.22
N HIS A 20 3.69 -19.67 -25.95
CA HIS A 20 2.50 -18.98 -25.41
C HIS A 20 1.44 -19.99 -24.94
N LYS A 21 1.22 -21.09 -25.65
CA LYS A 21 0.27 -22.12 -25.26
C LYS A 21 0.72 -22.89 -24.02
N LYS A 22 2.01 -23.15 -23.88
CA LYS A 22 2.60 -23.79 -22.68
C LYS A 22 2.62 -22.83 -21.49
N LEU A 23 2.92 -21.53 -21.71
CA LEU A 23 2.86 -20.49 -20.70
C LEU A 23 1.40 -20.25 -20.27
N HIS A 24 0.45 -20.25 -21.22
CA HIS A 24 -0.98 -20.14 -20.94
C HIS A 24 -1.53 -21.35 -20.19
N THR A 25 -1.00 -22.56 -20.41
CA THR A 25 -1.37 -23.79 -19.67
C THR A 25 -0.76 -23.78 -18.26
N LEU A 26 0.44 -23.26 -18.09
CA LEU A 26 1.08 -23.08 -16.77
C LEU A 26 0.45 -21.91 -15.98
N LEU A 27 0.10 -20.81 -16.66
CA LEU A 27 -0.66 -19.71 -16.09
C LEU A 27 -2.10 -20.12 -15.79
N SER A 28 -2.76 -20.93 -16.63
CA SER A 28 -4.11 -21.45 -16.35
C SER A 28 -4.10 -22.52 -15.27
N ALA A 29 -3.02 -23.25 -15.05
CA ALA A 29 -2.89 -24.12 -13.88
C ALA A 29 -2.66 -23.31 -12.59
N ALA A 30 -1.90 -22.21 -12.65
CA ALA A 30 -1.74 -21.27 -11.56
C ALA A 30 -3.00 -20.39 -11.36
N ILE A 31 -3.69 -20.00 -12.44
CA ILE A 31 -4.97 -19.26 -12.44
C ILE A 31 -6.14 -20.21 -12.13
N GLY A 32 -6.07 -21.48 -12.50
CA GLY A 32 -7.06 -22.51 -12.14
C GLY A 32 -7.23 -22.67 -10.63
N SER A 33 -6.21 -22.34 -9.83
CA SER A 33 -6.34 -22.26 -8.38
C SER A 33 -7.23 -21.09 -7.91
N PHE A 34 -7.40 -20.03 -8.70
CA PHE A 34 -8.29 -18.90 -8.38
C PHE A 34 -9.79 -19.21 -8.62
N TYR A 35 -10.14 -20.06 -9.58
CA TYR A 35 -11.53 -20.46 -9.84
C TYR A 35 -12.13 -21.36 -8.75
N TRP A 36 -11.32 -21.88 -7.85
CA TRP A 36 -11.70 -22.86 -6.83
C TRP A 36 -12.34 -22.27 -5.57
N LEU A 37 -12.48 -20.97 -5.46
CA LEU A 37 -12.87 -20.33 -4.20
C LEU A 37 -14.37 -20.32 -3.89
N LYS A 38 -15.23 -20.68 -4.84
CA LYS A 38 -16.69 -20.75 -4.58
C LYS A 38 -17.14 -22.01 -3.79
N ASP A 39 -16.38 -23.11 -3.89
CA ASP A 39 -16.76 -24.39 -3.24
C ASP A 39 -15.81 -24.82 -2.10
N LYS A 40 -14.66 -24.19 -1.95
CA LYS A 40 -13.63 -24.64 -1.00
C LYS A 40 -13.78 -24.17 0.44
N ASP A 41 -14.53 -23.12 0.73
CA ASP A 41 -14.77 -22.74 2.14
C ASP A 41 -15.47 -23.86 2.93
N SER A 42 -16.22 -24.74 2.24
CA SER A 42 -16.82 -25.94 2.83
C SER A 42 -15.86 -27.14 2.84
N LEU A 43 -15.03 -27.32 1.81
CA LEU A 43 -14.09 -28.44 1.68
C LEU A 43 -12.84 -28.26 2.54
N VAL A 44 -12.34 -27.02 2.69
CA VAL A 44 -11.20 -26.70 3.56
C VAL A 44 -11.53 -26.95 5.03
N ARG A 45 -12.77 -26.65 5.45
CA ARG A 45 -13.24 -26.97 6.81
C ARG A 45 -13.37 -28.48 7.08
N GLN A 46 -13.56 -29.32 6.03
CA GLN A 46 -13.69 -30.77 6.15
C GLN A 46 -12.37 -31.52 6.06
N ASN A 47 -11.35 -31.00 5.31
CA ASN A 47 -10.14 -31.75 4.98
C ASN A 47 -8.83 -31.20 5.61
N GLY A 48 -8.92 -30.18 6.46
CA GLY A 48 -7.74 -29.50 7.02
C GLY A 48 -7.03 -28.61 5.99
N TYR A 49 -6.18 -27.72 6.50
CA TYR A 49 -5.42 -26.77 5.69
C TYR A 49 -4.19 -27.47 5.08
N LYS A 50 -4.05 -27.39 3.77
CA LYS A 50 -2.90 -27.98 3.04
C LYS A 50 -2.09 -26.84 2.42
N GLY A 51 -0.84 -26.66 2.87
CA GLY A 51 0.16 -25.88 2.14
C GLY A 51 0.62 -26.60 0.87
N SER A 52 1.60 -26.06 0.17
CA SER A 52 2.28 -26.74 -0.94
C SER A 52 2.82 -28.10 -0.47
N ALA A 53 2.82 -29.10 -1.37
CA ALA A 53 3.44 -30.39 -1.08
C ALA A 53 4.92 -30.19 -0.75
N LEU A 54 5.43 -30.88 0.26
CA LEU A 54 6.85 -30.80 0.62
C LEU A 54 7.72 -31.20 -0.57
N PRO A 55 8.81 -30.46 -0.84
CA PRO A 55 9.72 -30.79 -1.92
C PRO A 55 10.59 -32.00 -1.56
N ASP A 56 11.01 -32.77 -2.55
CA ASP A 56 11.98 -33.87 -2.38
C ASP A 56 13.35 -33.35 -1.93
N ALA A 57 13.71 -32.12 -2.36
CA ALA A 57 14.96 -31.45 -2.00
C ALA A 57 14.75 -29.92 -1.94
N TRP A 58 15.57 -29.26 -1.16
CA TRP A 58 15.58 -27.81 -1.03
C TRP A 58 16.66 -27.19 -1.91
N ASP A 59 16.33 -26.19 -2.72
CA ASP A 59 17.31 -25.50 -3.58
C ASP A 59 18.24 -24.59 -2.78
N SER A 60 17.73 -23.96 -1.71
CA SER A 60 18.54 -23.19 -0.77
C SER A 60 17.88 -23.11 0.62
N SER A 61 18.63 -22.63 1.60
CA SER A 61 18.16 -22.51 2.98
C SER A 61 18.74 -21.29 3.70
N ALA A 62 17.95 -20.73 4.60
CA ALA A 62 18.39 -19.72 5.56
C ALA A 62 17.64 -19.89 6.89
N ASP A 63 18.02 -19.12 7.92
CA ASP A 63 17.23 -19.09 9.15
C ASP A 63 15.86 -18.44 8.89
N VAL A 64 15.87 -17.34 8.15
CA VAL A 64 14.67 -16.53 7.87
C VAL A 64 14.53 -16.29 6.39
N ILE A 65 13.32 -16.49 5.88
CA ILE A 65 12.95 -16.05 4.52
C ILE A 65 11.98 -14.88 4.64
N VAL A 66 12.26 -13.79 3.92
CA VAL A 66 11.41 -12.60 3.85
C VAL A 66 10.86 -12.46 2.45
N VAL A 67 9.55 -12.32 2.32
CA VAL A 67 8.84 -12.16 1.05
C VAL A 67 8.44 -10.72 0.84
N GLY A 68 9.06 -10.04 -0.14
CA GLY A 68 8.80 -8.67 -0.54
C GLY A 68 9.92 -7.69 -0.18
N GLY A 69 10.34 -6.88 -1.15
CA GLY A 69 11.46 -5.93 -1.07
C GLY A 69 11.05 -4.47 -0.79
N GLY A 70 9.85 -4.23 -0.22
CA GLY A 70 9.40 -2.94 0.28
C GLY A 70 9.96 -2.61 1.67
N ALA A 71 9.53 -1.48 2.28
CA ALA A 71 10.00 -1.07 3.60
C ALA A 71 9.74 -2.13 4.68
N ALA A 72 8.63 -2.87 4.63
CA ALA A 72 8.32 -3.92 5.58
C ALA A 72 9.33 -5.06 5.51
N GLY A 73 9.58 -5.60 4.31
CA GLY A 73 10.51 -6.71 4.13
C GLY A 73 11.96 -6.32 4.39
N LEU A 74 12.39 -5.16 3.91
CA LEU A 74 13.75 -4.67 4.19
C LEU A 74 13.97 -4.44 5.70
N SER A 75 12.97 -3.92 6.41
CA SER A 75 13.05 -3.75 7.87
C SER A 75 13.08 -5.10 8.59
N ALA A 76 12.30 -6.07 8.11
CA ALA A 76 12.30 -7.43 8.67
C ALA A 76 13.64 -8.13 8.44
N ALA A 77 14.16 -8.07 7.22
CA ALA A 77 15.43 -8.70 6.86
C ALA A 77 16.60 -8.11 7.62
N LEU A 78 16.66 -6.76 7.72
CA LEU A 78 17.69 -6.08 8.48
C LEU A 78 17.64 -6.44 9.95
N SER A 79 16.45 -6.38 10.56
CA SER A 79 16.27 -6.66 11.99
C SER A 79 16.55 -8.13 12.35
N ALA A 80 16.20 -9.08 11.48
CA ALA A 80 16.54 -10.48 11.65
C ALA A 80 18.07 -10.70 11.58
N SER A 81 18.72 -10.09 10.58
CA SER A 81 20.18 -10.18 10.42
C SER A 81 20.95 -9.48 11.56
N GLU A 82 20.45 -8.37 12.11
CA GLU A 82 21.00 -7.74 13.31
C GLU A 82 20.93 -8.64 14.53
N SER A 83 19.93 -9.52 14.57
CA SER A 83 19.74 -10.53 15.63
C SER A 83 20.53 -11.82 15.37
N GLY A 84 21.40 -11.86 14.34
CA GLY A 84 22.32 -12.96 14.05
C GLY A 84 21.75 -14.04 13.12
N ALA A 85 20.56 -13.90 12.57
CA ALA A 85 19.98 -14.86 11.64
C ALA A 85 20.56 -14.70 10.22
N SER A 86 20.75 -15.81 9.51
CA SER A 86 20.93 -15.81 8.07
C SER A 86 19.59 -15.50 7.39
N VAL A 87 19.59 -14.62 6.37
CA VAL A 87 18.35 -14.12 5.76
C VAL A 87 18.42 -14.18 4.24
N ILE A 88 17.39 -14.76 3.63
CA ILE A 88 17.08 -14.62 2.21
C ILE A 88 15.86 -13.68 2.10
N LEU A 89 15.99 -12.59 1.35
CA LEU A 89 14.88 -11.72 0.96
C LEU A 89 14.60 -11.90 -0.51
N ILE A 90 13.34 -12.22 -0.86
CA ILE A 90 12.91 -12.37 -2.24
C ILE A 90 12.02 -11.19 -2.64
N GLU A 91 12.21 -10.73 -3.88
CA GLU A 91 11.40 -9.68 -4.53
C GLU A 91 11.04 -10.12 -5.94
N GLN A 92 9.76 -10.02 -6.30
CA GLN A 92 9.29 -10.45 -7.62
C GLN A 92 9.73 -9.53 -8.77
N ASN A 93 9.93 -8.25 -8.49
CA ASN A 93 10.37 -7.26 -9.46
C ASN A 93 11.91 -7.32 -9.66
N ASP A 94 12.39 -6.58 -10.64
CA ASP A 94 13.82 -6.40 -10.91
C ASP A 94 14.48 -5.33 -10.02
N ALA A 95 13.71 -4.68 -9.16
CA ALA A 95 14.17 -3.66 -8.23
C ALA A 95 13.39 -3.73 -6.89
N LEU A 96 14.07 -3.34 -5.82
CA LEU A 96 13.47 -3.13 -4.51
C LEU A 96 12.61 -1.87 -4.48
N GLY A 97 11.60 -1.85 -3.61
CA GLY A 97 10.84 -0.64 -3.36
C GLY A 97 9.36 -0.82 -3.11
N GLY A 98 8.68 -1.56 -3.97
CA GLY A 98 7.22 -1.73 -3.88
C GLY A 98 6.49 -0.39 -3.75
N ASP A 99 5.34 -0.39 -3.13
CA ASP A 99 4.53 0.82 -2.89
C ASP A 99 5.23 1.85 -1.97
N THR A 100 6.23 1.42 -1.19
CA THR A 100 7.04 2.34 -0.40
C THR A 100 7.70 3.39 -1.27
N LEU A 101 8.31 3.01 -2.40
CA LEU A 101 9.06 3.91 -3.27
C LEU A 101 8.21 5.04 -3.86
N ILE A 102 6.96 4.73 -4.22
CA ILE A 102 6.02 5.68 -4.83
C ILE A 102 5.18 6.46 -3.81
N SER A 103 5.22 6.08 -2.53
CA SER A 103 4.47 6.74 -1.45
C SER A 103 4.94 8.16 -1.17
N GLY A 104 4.14 8.94 -0.43
CA GLY A 104 4.53 10.29 0.02
C GLY A 104 5.71 10.33 1.01
N GLY A 105 6.12 9.20 1.57
CA GLY A 105 7.30 9.06 2.43
C GLY A 105 7.10 9.50 3.89
N TYR A 106 5.91 9.94 4.29
CA TYR A 106 5.67 10.40 5.66
C TYR A 106 5.66 9.25 6.68
N PHE A 107 6.25 9.51 7.84
CA PHE A 107 6.35 8.56 8.95
C PHE A 107 5.78 9.18 10.24
N ASN A 108 4.68 8.67 10.74
CA ASN A 108 4.08 9.14 11.98
C ASN A 108 4.79 8.53 13.19
N ALA A 109 5.29 9.39 14.08
CA ALA A 109 5.79 8.97 15.38
C ALA A 109 5.63 10.11 16.39
N VAL A 110 5.45 9.76 17.65
CA VAL A 110 5.53 10.73 18.75
C VAL A 110 7.00 11.04 18.97
N ASP A 111 7.37 12.31 18.80
CA ASP A 111 8.75 12.79 18.94
C ASP A 111 8.77 14.12 19.70
N PRO A 112 8.82 14.08 21.03
CA PRO A 112 8.84 15.30 21.83
C PRO A 112 10.01 16.23 21.49
N SER A 113 11.13 15.69 21.00
CA SER A 113 12.32 16.48 20.69
C SER A 113 12.08 17.45 19.51
N ARG A 114 11.27 17.05 18.52
CA ARG A 114 10.87 17.89 17.37
C ARG A 114 9.53 18.57 17.59
N GLN A 115 8.59 17.94 18.31
CA GLN A 115 7.24 18.47 18.50
C GLN A 115 7.18 19.62 19.52
N ALA A 116 7.89 19.52 20.67
CA ALA A 116 7.81 20.52 21.73
C ALA A 116 8.27 21.93 21.28
N PRO A 117 9.38 22.09 20.53
CA PRO A 117 9.79 23.42 20.02
C PRO A 117 8.77 24.07 19.09
N MET A 118 7.91 23.27 18.44
CA MET A 118 6.81 23.74 17.59
C MET A 118 5.50 23.96 18.34
N GLY A 119 5.49 23.81 19.67
CA GLY A 119 4.29 23.93 20.50
C GLY A 119 3.29 22.78 20.35
N ILE A 120 3.71 21.67 19.73
CA ILE A 120 2.88 20.49 19.50
C ILE A 120 2.89 19.62 20.77
N ARG A 121 1.69 19.38 21.32
CA ARG A 121 1.50 18.43 22.43
C ARG A 121 0.99 17.11 21.87
N ASP A 122 1.76 16.05 22.06
CA ASP A 122 1.43 14.72 21.58
C ASP A 122 1.83 13.65 22.62
N SER A 123 1.29 12.45 22.50
CA SER A 123 1.63 11.31 23.36
C SER A 123 1.31 9.98 22.65
N VAL A 124 1.96 8.92 23.12
CA VAL A 124 1.66 7.54 22.66
C VAL A 124 0.18 7.19 22.90
N GLN A 125 -0.37 7.63 24.04
CA GLN A 125 -1.78 7.40 24.37
C GLN A 125 -2.72 8.11 23.41
N LEU A 126 -2.44 9.37 23.07
CA LEU A 126 -3.21 10.11 22.07
C LEU A 126 -3.09 9.47 20.69
N PHE A 127 -1.90 9.04 20.30
CA PHE A 127 -1.70 8.36 19.03
C PHE A 127 -2.47 7.04 18.97
N LYS A 128 -2.38 6.18 19.99
CA LYS A 128 -3.18 4.95 20.12
C LYS A 128 -4.68 5.23 20.01
N LYS A 129 -5.18 6.23 20.76
CA LYS A 129 -6.58 6.63 20.72
C LYS A 129 -7.02 6.97 19.29
N GLN A 130 -6.27 7.80 18.60
CA GLN A 130 -6.58 8.23 17.23
C GLN A 130 -6.52 7.07 16.21
N ILE A 131 -5.59 6.11 16.36
CA ILE A 131 -5.56 4.89 15.54
C ILE A 131 -6.84 4.09 15.75
N ILE A 132 -7.26 3.87 16.99
CA ILE A 132 -8.46 3.08 17.30
C ILE A 132 -9.73 3.78 16.80
N GLU A 133 -9.87 5.08 17.05
CA GLU A 133 -11.02 5.88 16.62
C GLU A 133 -11.14 5.93 15.09
N SER A 134 -10.03 6.17 14.39
CA SER A 134 -10.04 6.17 12.92
C SER A 134 -10.35 4.80 12.34
N GLY A 135 -9.91 3.74 13.01
CA GLY A 135 -10.16 2.36 12.62
C GLY A 135 -11.60 1.90 12.79
N GLY A 136 -12.47 2.69 13.48
CA GLY A 136 -13.89 2.41 13.64
C GLY A 136 -14.19 1.06 14.31
N GLY A 137 -13.35 0.63 15.24
CA GLY A 137 -13.47 -0.66 15.94
C GLY A 137 -13.09 -1.89 15.10
N LYS A 138 -12.56 -1.70 13.89
CA LYS A 138 -12.15 -2.79 13.00
C LYS A 138 -10.65 -3.14 13.10
N ASN A 139 -9.88 -2.38 13.87
CA ASN A 139 -8.49 -2.70 14.20
C ASN A 139 -8.37 -3.42 15.56
N SER A 140 -7.27 -4.11 15.79
CA SER A 140 -6.97 -4.73 17.09
C SER A 140 -6.44 -3.68 18.06
N PRO A 141 -7.09 -3.43 19.23
CA PRO A 141 -6.59 -2.49 20.23
C PRO A 141 -5.20 -2.82 20.77
N GLN A 142 -4.88 -4.11 20.89
CA GLN A 142 -3.57 -4.58 21.34
C GLN A 142 -2.49 -4.30 20.31
N VAL A 143 -2.78 -4.54 19.03
CA VAL A 143 -1.87 -4.24 17.91
C VAL A 143 -1.70 -2.73 17.75
N ALA A 144 -2.77 -1.94 17.88
CA ALA A 144 -2.71 -0.48 17.83
C ALA A 144 -1.86 0.12 18.97
N GLU A 145 -1.89 -0.49 20.17
CA GLU A 145 -1.04 -0.08 21.30
C GLU A 145 0.43 -0.30 21.00
N VAL A 146 0.78 -1.50 20.53
CA VAL A 146 2.16 -1.83 20.13
C VAL A 146 2.61 -0.89 19.01
N PHE A 147 1.79 -0.68 18.01
CA PHE A 147 2.07 0.20 16.88
C PHE A 147 2.39 1.63 17.35
N ALA A 148 1.54 2.22 18.19
CA ALA A 148 1.73 3.58 18.68
C ALA A 148 3.01 3.71 19.54
N LYS A 149 3.33 2.70 20.36
CA LYS A 149 4.52 2.66 21.23
C LYS A 149 5.80 2.48 20.42
N GLU A 150 5.79 1.52 19.49
CA GLU A 150 6.98 1.13 18.73
C GLU A 150 7.30 2.08 17.56
N ALA A 151 6.41 2.99 17.19
CA ALA A 151 6.62 3.97 16.14
C ALA A 151 7.85 4.86 16.39
N SER A 152 8.00 5.38 17.61
CA SER A 152 9.14 6.23 18.00
C SER A 152 10.46 5.43 18.07
N VAL A 153 10.37 4.18 18.52
CA VAL A 153 11.52 3.26 18.52
C VAL A 153 11.98 2.97 17.09
N SER A 154 11.02 2.78 16.17
CA SER A 154 11.30 2.52 14.76
C SER A 154 11.84 3.75 14.03
N LEU A 155 11.38 4.96 14.38
CA LEU A 155 11.95 6.21 13.89
C LEU A 155 13.44 6.32 14.28
N ALA A 156 13.75 6.16 15.56
CA ALA A 156 15.12 6.22 16.05
C ALA A 156 16.00 5.09 15.46
N TRP A 157 15.42 3.90 15.21
CA TRP A 157 16.11 2.80 14.55
C TRP A 157 16.47 3.14 13.11
N LEU A 158 15.57 3.74 12.33
CA LEU A 158 15.83 4.24 10.99
C LEU A 158 16.95 5.27 10.97
N GLU A 159 16.94 6.22 11.92
CA GLU A 159 17.97 7.26 12.02
C GLU A 159 19.36 6.68 12.37
N ARG A 160 19.43 5.66 13.22
CA ARG A 160 20.69 4.93 13.49
C ARG A 160 21.26 4.25 12.25
N HIS A 161 20.41 3.87 11.30
CA HIS A 161 20.84 3.32 10.00
C HIS A 161 21.15 4.39 8.95
N GLY A 162 21.09 5.68 9.31
CA GLY A 162 21.43 6.79 8.43
C GLY A 162 20.26 7.42 7.70
N MET A 163 19.01 7.03 8.04
CA MET A 163 17.83 7.75 7.54
C MET A 163 17.83 9.16 8.08
N ARG A 164 17.53 10.14 7.21
CA ARG A 164 17.44 11.55 7.61
C ARG A 164 16.06 12.10 7.34
N PHE A 165 15.52 12.78 8.36
CA PHE A 165 14.24 13.50 8.28
C PHE A 165 14.48 14.99 8.38
N LEU A 166 13.55 15.77 7.81
CA LEU A 166 13.51 17.22 8.02
C LEU A 166 13.26 17.52 9.51
N PRO A 167 13.72 18.66 10.01
CA PRO A 167 13.53 19.02 11.42
C PRO A 167 12.07 19.27 11.78
N ASP A 168 11.26 19.73 10.81
CA ASP A 168 9.88 20.09 11.02
C ASP A 168 8.95 18.88 11.11
N ILE A 169 7.89 19.01 11.91
CA ILE A 169 6.79 18.04 11.99
C ILE A 169 5.63 18.52 11.13
N PHE A 170 5.07 17.61 10.36
CA PHE A 170 4.02 17.89 9.40
C PHE A 170 2.66 17.35 9.86
N ASN A 171 1.61 18.04 9.46
CA ASN A 171 0.26 17.49 9.50
C ASN A 171 -0.10 16.96 8.12
N VAL A 172 -0.35 15.67 8.02
CA VAL A 172 -0.67 14.98 6.75
C VAL A 172 -2.18 14.82 6.64
N PHE A 173 -2.70 15.00 5.42
CA PHE A 173 -4.11 14.79 5.12
C PHE A 173 -4.62 13.45 5.68
N GLY A 174 -5.75 13.52 6.39
CA GLY A 174 -6.33 12.36 7.08
C GLY A 174 -5.67 12.01 8.43
N SER A 175 -4.83 12.93 9.00
CA SER A 175 -4.29 12.78 10.35
C SER A 175 -4.75 13.95 11.24
N PRO A 176 -5.36 13.69 12.41
CA PRO A 176 -5.90 14.75 13.27
C PRO A 176 -4.82 15.51 14.07
N SER A 177 -3.60 14.95 14.15
CA SER A 177 -2.50 15.58 14.91
C SER A 177 -1.21 15.61 14.09
N PRO A 178 -0.42 16.69 14.19
CA PRO A 178 0.86 16.80 13.52
C PRO A 178 1.89 15.91 14.22
N ARG A 179 2.30 14.82 13.55
CA ARG A 179 3.35 13.89 14.01
C ARG A 179 4.12 13.24 12.87
N ALA A 180 3.91 13.72 11.65
CA ALA A 180 4.53 13.12 10.48
C ALA A 180 5.93 13.69 10.25
N HIS A 181 6.91 12.80 10.19
CA HIS A 181 8.28 13.07 9.80
C HIS A 181 8.42 12.92 8.30
N LYS A 182 8.97 13.93 7.64
CA LYS A 182 9.20 13.92 6.19
C LYS A 182 10.67 13.59 5.92
N PRO A 183 10.99 12.58 5.10
CA PRO A 183 12.37 12.28 4.77
C PRO A 183 13.02 13.41 3.93
N VAL A 184 14.33 13.54 4.04
CA VAL A 184 15.13 14.47 3.23
C VAL A 184 15.13 14.04 1.76
N PHE A 185 15.28 12.74 1.48
CA PHE A 185 15.07 12.21 0.14
C PHE A 185 13.58 12.19 -0.20
N PRO A 186 13.20 12.55 -1.45
CA PRO A 186 11.81 12.65 -1.82
C PRO A 186 11.08 11.31 -1.76
N ARG A 187 9.81 11.34 -1.36
CA ARG A 187 8.94 10.17 -1.28
C ARG A 187 9.52 9.07 -0.38
N GLY A 188 9.30 7.80 -0.73
CA GLY A 188 9.82 6.63 -0.02
C GLY A 188 11.25 6.23 -0.38
N GLU A 189 11.91 6.95 -1.27
CA GLU A 189 13.27 6.62 -1.74
C GLU A 189 14.29 6.52 -0.60
N GLY A 190 14.21 7.43 0.38
CA GLY A 190 15.10 7.41 1.54
C GLY A 190 15.07 6.10 2.31
N TYR A 191 13.87 5.52 2.50
CA TYR A 191 13.73 4.23 3.21
C TYR A 191 14.38 3.09 2.44
N ILE A 192 14.11 3.01 1.14
CA ILE A 192 14.65 1.94 0.31
C ILE A 192 16.17 2.01 0.24
N ARG A 193 16.75 3.19 0.00
CA ARG A 193 18.21 3.39 -0.02
C ARG A 193 18.87 3.03 1.33
N THR A 194 18.32 3.53 2.42
CA THR A 194 18.86 3.31 3.76
C THR A 194 18.80 1.84 4.15
N LEU A 195 17.61 1.23 4.03
CA LEU A 195 17.40 -0.14 4.48
C LEU A 195 18.12 -1.16 3.58
N SER A 196 18.08 -1.00 2.24
CA SER A 196 18.79 -1.91 1.34
C SER A 196 20.31 -1.85 1.54
N SER A 197 20.87 -0.64 1.70
CA SER A 197 22.30 -0.49 2.01
C SER A 197 22.69 -1.16 3.32
N ALA A 198 21.84 -1.05 4.35
CA ALA A 198 22.06 -1.71 5.64
C ALA A 198 21.93 -3.24 5.53
N CYS A 199 20.95 -3.76 4.78
CA CYS A 199 20.80 -5.19 4.49
C CYS A 199 22.04 -5.75 3.80
N LEU A 200 22.56 -5.06 2.77
CA LEU A 200 23.78 -5.50 2.06
C LEU A 200 25.00 -5.53 2.99
N LYS A 201 25.19 -4.53 3.86
CA LYS A 201 26.25 -4.52 4.87
C LYS A 201 26.15 -5.69 5.85
N LYS A 202 24.94 -6.14 6.13
CA LYS A 202 24.63 -7.29 6.98
C LYS A 202 24.62 -8.63 6.22
N LYS A 203 24.97 -8.63 4.93
CA LYS A 203 25.05 -9.81 4.06
C LYS A 203 23.71 -10.54 3.92
N VAL A 204 22.59 -9.80 3.91
CA VAL A 204 21.29 -10.34 3.54
C VAL A 204 21.36 -10.77 2.07
N ASP A 205 20.98 -12.01 1.77
CA ASP A 205 20.85 -12.51 0.39
C ASP A 205 19.56 -11.95 -0.25
N ILE A 206 19.71 -10.99 -1.16
CA ILE A 206 18.58 -10.33 -1.84
C ILE A 206 18.43 -10.94 -3.23
N GLN A 207 17.33 -11.66 -3.44
CA GLN A 207 17.00 -12.31 -4.70
C GLN A 207 15.86 -11.57 -5.40
N LEU A 208 16.20 -10.83 -6.45
CA LEU A 208 15.25 -10.14 -7.32
C LEU A 208 14.66 -11.12 -8.36
N LYS A 209 13.56 -10.72 -9.04
CA LYS A 209 12.88 -11.53 -10.05
C LYS A 209 12.48 -12.92 -9.52
N SER A 210 12.15 -12.98 -8.25
CA SER A 210 11.81 -14.18 -7.50
C SER A 210 10.42 -14.01 -6.91
N ARG A 211 9.41 -14.67 -7.49
CA ARG A 211 8.01 -14.57 -7.09
C ARG A 211 7.65 -15.75 -6.18
N ALA A 212 7.21 -15.46 -4.96
CA ALA A 212 6.67 -16.47 -4.05
C ALA A 212 5.28 -16.91 -4.50
N THR A 213 5.04 -18.21 -4.48
CA THR A 213 3.79 -18.84 -4.95
C THR A 213 3.11 -19.71 -3.89
N GLY A 214 3.85 -20.16 -2.87
CA GLY A 214 3.30 -21.06 -1.87
C GLY A 214 4.10 -21.10 -0.58
N LEU A 215 3.50 -21.71 0.43
CA LEU A 215 4.09 -21.95 1.75
C LEU A 215 4.22 -23.46 1.99
N PHE A 216 5.36 -23.87 2.47
CA PHE A 216 5.59 -25.26 2.90
C PHE A 216 5.29 -25.39 4.40
N ARG A 217 4.41 -26.33 4.74
CA ARG A 217 3.99 -26.65 6.10
C ARG A 217 4.35 -28.08 6.42
N ASN A 218 5.02 -28.31 7.53
CA ASN A 218 5.35 -29.65 7.98
C ASN A 218 4.16 -30.32 8.74
N ASP A 219 4.29 -31.60 9.06
CA ASP A 219 3.26 -32.39 9.75
C ASP A 219 2.91 -31.86 11.15
N GLN A 220 3.81 -31.07 11.76
CA GLN A 220 3.56 -30.41 13.04
C GLN A 220 2.84 -29.07 12.89
N GLY A 221 2.43 -28.71 11.67
CA GLY A 221 1.73 -27.45 11.39
C GLY A 221 2.63 -26.21 11.29
N ARG A 222 3.96 -26.38 11.37
CA ARG A 222 4.93 -25.28 11.29
C ARG A 222 5.23 -24.92 9.84
N ILE A 223 5.33 -23.63 9.53
CA ILE A 223 5.83 -23.13 8.25
C ILE A 223 7.35 -23.24 8.25
N ILE A 224 7.89 -23.97 7.26
CA ILE A 224 9.31 -24.32 7.15
C ILE A 224 9.96 -23.87 5.85
N GLY A 225 9.23 -23.15 5.00
CA GLY A 225 9.78 -22.65 3.73
C GLY A 225 8.71 -22.09 2.80
N ILE A 226 9.17 -21.72 1.61
CA ILE A 226 8.34 -21.18 0.54
C ILE A 226 8.69 -21.79 -0.81
N GLU A 227 7.70 -21.83 -1.68
CA GLU A 227 7.87 -22.08 -3.11
C GLU A 227 8.02 -20.73 -3.83
N ILE A 228 8.96 -20.65 -4.77
CA ILE A 228 9.17 -19.48 -5.61
C ILE A 228 9.27 -19.86 -7.09
N ILE A 229 8.94 -18.90 -7.95
CA ILE A 229 9.21 -18.98 -9.40
C ILE A 229 10.31 -17.99 -9.74
N GLN A 230 11.35 -18.48 -10.40
CA GLN A 230 12.41 -17.71 -11.05
C GLN A 230 12.45 -18.03 -12.54
N LYS A 231 13.33 -17.35 -13.29
CA LYS A 231 13.50 -17.60 -14.73
C LYS A 231 13.80 -19.05 -15.07
N GLU A 232 14.55 -19.72 -14.21
CA GLU A 232 14.98 -21.10 -14.34
C GLU A 232 13.91 -22.13 -13.96
N GLY A 233 12.78 -21.69 -13.40
CA GLY A 233 11.67 -22.52 -12.98
C GLY A 233 11.30 -22.40 -11.50
N LEU A 234 10.57 -23.41 -11.00
CA LEU A 234 10.18 -23.52 -9.60
C LEU A 234 11.38 -23.87 -8.73
N LYS A 235 11.45 -23.24 -7.57
CA LYS A 235 12.45 -23.53 -6.54
C LYS A 235 11.80 -23.56 -5.16
N SER A 236 12.40 -24.31 -4.26
CA SER A 236 11.98 -24.51 -2.88
C SER A 236 13.03 -23.96 -1.92
N LEU A 237 12.65 -22.98 -1.11
CA LEU A 237 13.53 -22.35 -0.13
C LEU A 237 13.14 -22.78 1.28
N ARG A 238 14.12 -23.28 2.05
CA ARG A 238 13.91 -23.71 3.44
C ARG A 238 14.18 -22.57 4.43
N ALA A 239 13.27 -22.39 5.38
CA ALA A 239 13.44 -21.49 6.52
C ALA A 239 13.55 -22.30 7.82
N SER A 240 14.70 -22.28 8.49
CA SER A 240 14.89 -23.05 9.73
C SER A 240 14.14 -22.42 10.91
N LYS A 241 14.00 -21.08 10.95
CA LYS A 241 13.30 -20.34 11.99
C LYS A 241 11.91 -19.87 11.55
N GLY A 242 11.75 -19.36 10.34
CA GLY A 242 10.43 -19.00 9.82
C GLY A 242 10.43 -18.08 8.62
N VAL A 243 9.20 -17.77 8.17
CA VAL A 243 8.89 -16.96 7.00
C VAL A 243 8.19 -15.67 7.44
N ILE A 244 8.59 -14.54 6.84
CA ILE A 244 7.95 -13.24 7.06
C ILE A 244 7.29 -12.78 5.75
N LEU A 245 5.97 -12.61 5.77
CA LEU A 245 5.20 -12.11 4.64
C LEU A 245 5.13 -10.59 4.69
N ALA A 246 5.82 -9.94 3.76
CA ALA A 246 5.88 -8.49 3.58
C ALA A 246 5.56 -8.11 2.13
N SER A 247 4.73 -8.91 1.47
CA SER A 247 4.44 -8.90 0.03
C SER A 247 3.51 -7.77 -0.43
N GLY A 248 3.10 -6.86 0.47
CA GLY A 248 2.14 -5.82 0.16
C GLY A 248 0.69 -6.31 0.16
N GLY A 249 -0.20 -5.44 -0.33
CA GLY A 249 -1.63 -5.71 -0.41
C GLY A 249 -2.07 -6.38 -1.71
N TYR A 250 -3.36 -6.20 -2.05
CA TYR A 250 -3.99 -6.79 -3.24
C TYR A 250 -4.66 -5.75 -4.16
N GLY A 251 -4.27 -4.47 -4.04
CA GLY A 251 -4.89 -3.37 -4.80
C GLY A 251 -4.73 -3.47 -6.32
N ALA A 252 -3.71 -4.18 -6.82
CA ALA A 252 -3.53 -4.44 -8.24
C ALA A 252 -4.19 -5.75 -8.73
N ASN A 253 -4.86 -6.49 -7.85
CA ASN A 253 -5.54 -7.74 -8.19
C ASN A 253 -7.04 -7.52 -8.32
N LYS A 254 -7.51 -7.37 -9.58
CA LYS A 254 -8.90 -7.13 -9.88
C LYS A 254 -9.84 -8.24 -9.38
N GLU A 255 -9.44 -9.50 -9.46
CA GLU A 255 -10.26 -10.64 -9.02
C GLU A 255 -10.45 -10.62 -7.49
N MET A 256 -9.40 -10.33 -6.72
CA MET A 256 -9.52 -10.16 -5.27
C MET A 256 -10.40 -8.95 -4.93
N LEU A 257 -10.29 -7.85 -5.66
CA LEU A 257 -11.16 -6.69 -5.46
C LEU A 257 -12.62 -7.01 -5.79
N GLU A 258 -12.90 -7.68 -6.91
CA GLU A 258 -14.25 -8.12 -7.27
C GLU A 258 -14.86 -9.03 -6.22
N ARG A 259 -14.05 -9.90 -5.62
CA ARG A 259 -14.50 -10.83 -4.58
C ARG A 259 -14.74 -10.15 -3.24
N PHE A 260 -13.78 -9.37 -2.74
CA PHE A 260 -13.78 -8.88 -1.38
C PHE A 260 -14.27 -7.44 -1.24
N ALA A 261 -14.03 -6.61 -2.27
CA ALA A 261 -14.32 -5.18 -2.27
C ALA A 261 -14.93 -4.73 -3.62
N PRO A 262 -16.04 -5.36 -4.10
CA PRO A 262 -16.57 -5.17 -5.45
C PRO A 262 -16.91 -3.71 -5.78
N ARG A 263 -17.24 -2.92 -4.77
CA ARG A 263 -17.51 -1.48 -4.92
C ARG A 263 -16.33 -0.69 -5.48
N PHE A 264 -15.10 -1.19 -5.30
CA PHE A 264 -13.86 -0.54 -5.70
C PHE A 264 -13.20 -1.18 -6.92
N ALA A 265 -13.69 -2.33 -7.39
CA ALA A 265 -13.03 -3.15 -8.41
C ALA A 265 -12.89 -2.48 -9.78
N THR A 266 -13.68 -1.43 -10.06
CA THR A 266 -13.61 -0.64 -11.29
C THR A 266 -12.71 0.57 -11.20
N LEU A 267 -12.25 0.93 -10.00
CA LEU A 267 -11.38 2.07 -9.79
C LEU A 267 -9.94 1.76 -10.24
N PRO A 268 -9.23 2.75 -10.81
CA PRO A 268 -7.81 2.60 -11.05
C PRO A 268 -7.05 2.49 -9.73
N CYS A 269 -5.87 1.84 -9.74
CA CYS A 269 -5.04 1.62 -8.58
C CYS A 269 -3.72 2.39 -8.68
N ASP A 270 -3.26 2.94 -7.56
CA ASP A 270 -1.95 3.62 -7.44
C ASP A 270 -0.83 2.66 -6.99
N SER A 271 -1.16 1.44 -6.54
CA SER A 271 -0.17 0.46 -6.11
C SER A 271 0.68 -0.06 -7.28
N GLN A 272 1.86 -0.53 -6.96
CA GLN A 272 2.70 -1.27 -7.90
C GLN A 272 1.96 -2.52 -8.40
N SER A 273 2.23 -2.93 -9.64
CA SER A 273 1.61 -4.12 -10.26
C SER A 273 1.83 -5.42 -9.48
N GLY A 274 2.83 -5.43 -8.61
CA GLY A 274 3.12 -6.54 -7.70
C GLY A 274 2.23 -6.64 -6.46
N ALA A 275 1.31 -5.70 -6.22
CA ALA A 275 0.33 -5.78 -5.13
C ALA A 275 -0.81 -6.75 -5.47
N THR A 276 -0.47 -8.03 -5.63
CA THR A 276 -1.37 -9.09 -6.13
C THR A 276 -2.09 -9.88 -5.04
N GLY A 277 -1.65 -9.77 -3.77
CA GLY A 277 -2.23 -10.50 -2.65
C GLY A 277 -1.97 -12.02 -2.64
N GLU A 278 -1.13 -12.54 -3.52
CA GLU A 278 -0.88 -13.99 -3.64
C GLU A 278 -0.46 -14.63 -2.32
N MET A 279 0.45 -14.01 -1.59
CA MET A 279 0.92 -14.57 -0.32
C MET A 279 -0.07 -14.37 0.82
N ILE A 280 -0.98 -13.40 0.73
CA ILE A 280 -2.15 -13.31 1.64
C ILE A 280 -3.05 -14.52 1.40
N HIS A 281 -3.30 -14.85 0.12
CA HIS A 281 -4.09 -16.03 -0.25
C HIS A 281 -3.40 -17.34 0.18
N ALA A 282 -2.10 -17.51 -0.12
CA ALA A 282 -1.35 -18.70 0.28
C ALA A 282 -1.36 -18.93 1.81
N ALA A 283 -1.29 -17.85 2.59
CA ALA A 283 -1.41 -17.94 4.03
C ALA A 283 -2.84 -18.32 4.49
N ALA A 284 -3.86 -17.83 3.79
CA ALA A 284 -5.25 -18.22 4.08
C ALA A 284 -5.49 -19.72 3.78
N GLU A 285 -4.86 -20.28 2.75
CA GLU A 285 -4.95 -21.70 2.42
C GLU A 285 -4.37 -22.63 3.50
N ILE A 286 -3.43 -22.12 4.29
CA ILE A 286 -2.85 -22.86 5.43
C ILE A 286 -3.53 -22.53 6.77
N GLY A 287 -4.61 -21.76 6.76
CA GLY A 287 -5.46 -21.50 7.92
C GLY A 287 -5.23 -20.18 8.62
N ALA A 288 -4.47 -19.26 8.06
CA ALA A 288 -4.39 -17.90 8.58
C ALA A 288 -5.69 -17.14 8.26
N PRO A 289 -6.41 -16.60 9.25
CA PRO A 289 -7.62 -15.84 9.02
C PRO A 289 -7.32 -14.52 8.32
N LEU A 290 -8.24 -14.09 7.46
CA LEU A 290 -8.25 -12.78 6.83
C LEU A 290 -9.22 -11.85 7.55
N GLN A 291 -8.85 -10.58 7.69
CA GLN A 291 -9.70 -9.56 8.30
C GLN A 291 -9.75 -8.32 7.41
N ASN A 292 -10.92 -7.64 7.38
CA ASN A 292 -11.13 -6.36 6.72
C ASN A 292 -10.87 -6.36 5.18
N MET A 293 -11.04 -7.49 4.51
CA MET A 293 -10.80 -7.63 3.08
C MET A 293 -11.71 -6.74 2.21
N ASP A 294 -12.81 -6.27 2.76
CA ASP A 294 -13.74 -5.31 2.14
C ASP A 294 -13.28 -3.85 2.25
N LEU A 295 -12.22 -3.58 3.02
CA LEU A 295 -11.76 -2.23 3.30
C LEU A 295 -10.63 -1.81 2.36
N VAL A 296 -10.89 -0.74 1.64
CA VAL A 296 -9.95 -0.13 0.69
C VAL A 296 -9.88 1.37 0.97
N GLU A 297 -8.68 1.90 1.09
CA GLU A 297 -8.49 3.35 1.15
C GLU A 297 -8.35 3.90 -0.27
N CYS A 298 -9.23 4.82 -0.63
CA CYS A 298 -9.14 5.58 -1.85
C CYS A 298 -8.61 6.98 -1.57
N THR A 299 -7.88 7.53 -2.53
CA THR A 299 -7.46 8.93 -2.52
C THR A 299 -7.92 9.64 -3.78
N PRO A 300 -8.14 10.96 -3.71
CA PRO A 300 -8.22 11.78 -4.90
C PRO A 300 -6.96 11.58 -5.74
N GLY A 301 -7.12 11.38 -7.03
CA GLY A 301 -6.03 11.03 -7.93
C GLY A 301 -6.11 11.68 -9.30
N SER A 302 -5.43 11.09 -10.25
CA SER A 302 -5.37 11.54 -11.63
C SER A 302 -6.65 11.24 -12.38
N LEU A 303 -6.80 11.89 -13.53
CA LEU A 303 -7.83 11.55 -14.52
C LEU A 303 -7.74 10.07 -14.90
N PRO A 304 -8.88 9.41 -15.17
CA PRO A 304 -8.90 8.06 -15.71
C PRO A 304 -8.03 7.97 -16.98
N GLY A 305 -7.19 6.94 -17.06
CA GLY A 305 -6.28 6.73 -18.19
C GLY A 305 -5.09 7.69 -18.28
N SER A 306 -4.82 8.49 -17.26
CA SER A 306 -3.69 9.42 -17.20
C SER A 306 -2.83 9.19 -15.96
N ASP A 307 -1.51 9.20 -16.13
CA ASP A 307 -0.54 9.19 -15.03
C ASP A 307 -0.30 10.59 -14.43
N LEU A 308 -0.95 11.61 -14.97
CA LEU A 308 -0.81 12.98 -14.50
C LEU A 308 -1.58 13.19 -13.21
N MET A 309 -0.86 13.43 -12.13
CA MET A 309 -1.44 13.78 -10.83
C MET A 309 -2.06 15.18 -10.92
N VAL A 310 -3.38 15.25 -10.82
CA VAL A 310 -4.16 16.48 -10.82
C VAL A 310 -4.69 16.68 -9.39
N ARG A 311 -3.99 17.48 -8.57
CA ARG A 311 -4.34 17.58 -7.15
C ARG A 311 -4.36 19.03 -6.67
N LEU A 312 -5.53 19.51 -6.26
CA LEU A 312 -5.70 20.72 -5.43
C LEU A 312 -6.01 20.39 -3.95
N ASP A 313 -6.26 19.11 -3.64
CA ASP A 313 -6.67 18.59 -2.33
C ASP A 313 -5.55 18.50 -1.27
N ILE A 314 -4.35 18.97 -1.58
CA ILE A 314 -3.15 18.90 -0.71
C ILE A 314 -3.33 19.69 0.59
N ARG A 315 -4.15 20.74 0.54
CA ARG A 315 -4.52 21.56 1.71
C ARG A 315 -6.03 21.56 1.90
N PRO A 316 -6.59 20.53 2.58
CA PRO A 316 -8.05 20.36 2.70
C PRO A 316 -8.77 21.54 3.37
N ASN A 317 -8.06 22.32 4.18
CA ASN A 317 -8.58 23.53 4.83
C ASN A 317 -8.55 24.76 3.92
N ARG A 318 -8.08 24.67 2.69
CA ARG A 318 -7.99 25.75 1.69
C ARG A 318 -8.60 25.38 0.34
N MET A 319 -9.50 24.43 0.32
CA MET A 319 -10.25 23.99 -0.86
C MET A 319 -11.63 23.49 -0.45
N ILE A 320 -12.52 23.40 -1.41
CA ILE A 320 -13.80 22.70 -1.27
C ILE A 320 -13.98 21.69 -2.39
N MET A 321 -14.79 20.69 -2.13
CA MET A 321 -15.29 19.74 -3.15
C MET A 321 -16.74 20.06 -3.47
N VAL A 322 -17.03 20.20 -4.76
CA VAL A 322 -18.40 20.41 -5.26
C VAL A 322 -18.76 19.32 -6.26
N ASP A 323 -20.02 18.91 -6.24
CA ASP A 323 -20.60 18.00 -7.25
C ASP A 323 -20.77 18.71 -8.60
N LEU A 324 -21.36 18.01 -9.58
CA LEU A 324 -21.60 18.58 -10.92
C LEU A 324 -22.74 19.62 -10.94
N GLU A 325 -23.48 19.76 -9.83
CA GLU A 325 -24.45 20.84 -9.61
C GLU A 325 -23.81 22.06 -8.92
N GLY A 326 -22.48 22.04 -8.70
CA GLY A 326 -21.74 23.10 -8.03
C GLY A 326 -22.01 23.21 -6.53
N LYS A 327 -22.60 22.19 -5.91
CA LYS A 327 -22.93 22.14 -4.48
C LYS A 327 -21.84 21.44 -3.70
N ARG A 328 -21.42 22.03 -2.58
CA ARG A 328 -20.53 21.37 -1.61
C ARG A 328 -21.30 20.25 -0.91
N PHE A 329 -20.74 19.03 -0.87
CA PHE A 329 -21.41 17.83 -0.40
C PHE A 329 -20.68 17.08 0.72
N VAL A 330 -19.43 17.48 1.06
CA VAL A 330 -18.60 16.77 2.04
C VAL A 330 -17.76 17.75 2.87
N ASP A 331 -17.35 17.35 4.07
CA ASP A 331 -16.28 18.04 4.82
C ASP A 331 -14.91 17.48 4.40
N GLU A 332 -14.16 18.28 3.68
CA GLU A 332 -12.86 17.96 3.12
C GLU A 332 -11.75 17.79 4.18
N SER A 333 -12.02 18.21 5.42
CA SER A 333 -11.13 17.98 6.57
C SER A 333 -11.35 16.64 7.26
N GLY A 334 -12.38 15.90 6.83
CA GLY A 334 -12.76 14.61 7.39
C GLY A 334 -11.80 13.47 7.05
N TYR A 335 -12.16 12.28 7.48
CA TYR A 335 -11.42 11.06 7.14
C TYR A 335 -11.54 10.75 5.64
N ARG A 336 -10.44 10.23 5.06
CA ARG A 336 -10.38 9.85 3.63
C ARG A 336 -11.48 8.87 3.23
N SER A 337 -11.78 7.91 4.11
CA SER A 337 -12.87 6.95 3.88
C SER A 337 -14.23 7.64 3.71
N LYS A 338 -14.52 8.69 4.50
CA LYS A 338 -15.76 9.45 4.39
C LYS A 338 -15.83 10.30 3.13
N ILE A 339 -14.71 10.90 2.75
CA ILE A 339 -14.63 11.66 1.49
C ILE A 339 -14.80 10.73 0.29
N ALA A 340 -14.11 9.58 0.29
CA ALA A 340 -14.24 8.59 -0.77
C ALA A 340 -15.68 8.05 -0.86
N GLU A 341 -16.32 7.75 0.27
CA GLU A 341 -17.70 7.28 0.32
C GLU A 341 -18.68 8.33 -0.24
N ALA A 342 -18.48 9.60 0.10
CA ALA A 342 -19.29 10.69 -0.42
C ALA A 342 -19.13 10.84 -1.95
N ILE A 343 -17.91 10.78 -2.48
CA ILE A 343 -17.65 10.85 -3.93
C ILE A 343 -18.26 9.63 -4.65
N LEU A 344 -18.10 8.40 -4.12
CA LEU A 344 -18.69 7.18 -4.71
C LEU A 344 -20.22 7.18 -4.70
N SER A 345 -20.83 8.00 -3.84
CA SER A 345 -22.29 8.15 -3.78
C SER A 345 -22.83 9.18 -4.77
N LEU A 346 -21.97 9.96 -5.42
CA LEU A 346 -22.37 10.85 -6.51
C LEU A 346 -22.71 10.03 -7.78
N PRO A 347 -23.67 10.45 -8.59
CA PRO A 347 -24.07 9.74 -9.82
C PRO A 347 -22.87 9.43 -10.74
N GLU A 348 -22.00 10.41 -10.94
CA GLU A 348 -20.84 10.30 -11.85
C GLU A 348 -19.56 9.82 -11.14
N GLN A 349 -19.61 9.57 -9.82
CA GLN A 349 -18.49 9.13 -8.97
C GLN A 349 -17.25 10.02 -9.10
N HIS A 350 -17.43 11.29 -9.44
CA HIS A 350 -16.39 12.31 -9.46
C HIS A 350 -16.96 13.68 -9.07
N CYS A 351 -16.08 14.61 -8.77
CA CYS A 351 -16.42 15.96 -8.35
C CYS A 351 -15.34 16.95 -8.79
N TRP A 352 -15.52 18.22 -8.44
CA TRP A 352 -14.52 19.26 -8.63
C TRP A 352 -13.93 19.69 -7.29
N SER A 353 -12.62 19.83 -7.21
CA SER A 353 -11.96 20.56 -6.13
C SER A 353 -11.74 22.01 -6.56
N ILE A 354 -12.17 22.96 -5.72
CA ILE A 354 -12.10 24.39 -5.97
C ILE A 354 -11.14 25.03 -4.96
N SER A 355 -10.24 25.86 -5.44
CA SER A 355 -9.26 26.58 -4.62
C SER A 355 -8.96 27.98 -5.21
N ASP A 356 -8.00 28.68 -4.62
CA ASP A 356 -7.59 30.02 -5.05
C ASP A 356 -6.07 30.12 -5.29
N SER A 357 -5.65 31.29 -5.80
CA SER A 357 -4.25 31.53 -6.13
C SER A 357 -3.31 31.56 -4.94
N ASP A 358 -3.76 32.02 -3.77
CA ASP A 358 -2.93 32.02 -2.56
C ASP A 358 -2.60 30.58 -2.13
N THR A 359 -3.58 29.71 -2.25
CA THR A 359 -3.40 28.28 -1.96
C THR A 359 -2.42 27.64 -2.93
N VAL A 360 -2.61 27.84 -4.24
CA VAL A 360 -1.74 27.29 -5.28
C VAL A 360 -0.31 27.81 -5.12
N SER A 361 -0.12 29.09 -4.82
CA SER A 361 1.20 29.69 -4.59
C SER A 361 1.90 29.15 -3.34
N SER A 362 1.16 28.60 -2.40
CA SER A 362 1.69 27.98 -1.17
C SER A 362 2.20 26.56 -1.36
N PHE A 363 1.95 25.92 -2.51
CA PHE A 363 2.46 24.58 -2.82
C PHE A 363 3.96 24.62 -3.17
N ASP A 364 4.63 23.48 -3.03
CA ASP A 364 6.01 23.39 -3.49
C ASP A 364 6.11 23.54 -5.02
N VAL A 365 7.30 23.92 -5.50
CA VAL A 365 7.55 24.21 -6.91
C VAL A 365 7.22 23.05 -7.83
N THR A 366 7.41 21.80 -7.38
CA THR A 366 7.11 20.61 -8.17
C THR A 366 5.62 20.46 -8.39
N ILE A 367 4.83 20.68 -7.33
CA ILE A 367 3.35 20.64 -7.41
C ILE A 367 2.85 21.76 -8.30
N GLN A 368 3.36 22.99 -8.12
CA GLN A 368 2.98 24.12 -8.98
C GLN A 368 3.27 23.83 -10.46
N LYS A 369 4.45 23.33 -10.80
CA LYS A 369 4.81 22.93 -12.17
C LYS A 369 3.83 21.90 -12.75
N ASN A 370 3.43 20.92 -11.97
CA ASN A 370 2.44 19.93 -12.40
C ASN A 370 1.06 20.56 -12.62
N LEU A 371 0.62 21.47 -11.75
CA LEU A 371 -0.65 22.18 -11.93
C LEU A 371 -0.64 23.00 -13.22
N TYR A 372 0.41 23.78 -13.47
CA TYR A 372 0.52 24.56 -14.71
C TYR A 372 0.58 23.67 -15.97
N ARG A 373 1.30 22.53 -15.92
CA ARG A 373 1.30 21.55 -17.00
C ARG A 373 -0.12 21.07 -17.31
N ASN A 374 -0.89 20.72 -16.26
CA ASN A 374 -2.28 20.27 -16.42
C ASN A 374 -3.22 21.39 -16.88
N LEU A 375 -2.97 22.64 -16.46
CA LEU A 375 -3.70 23.79 -16.98
C LEU A 375 -3.51 23.96 -18.50
N PHE A 376 -2.25 23.90 -18.97
CA PHE A 376 -1.96 23.96 -20.41
C PHE A 376 -2.51 22.77 -21.21
N ALA A 377 -2.62 21.60 -20.56
CA ALA A 377 -3.23 20.41 -21.16
C ALA A 377 -4.78 20.42 -21.12
N GLY A 378 -5.40 21.43 -20.52
CA GLY A 378 -6.87 21.51 -20.40
C GLY A 378 -7.49 20.57 -19.38
N HIS A 379 -6.72 20.04 -18.46
CA HIS A 379 -7.19 19.14 -17.41
C HIS A 379 -7.58 19.87 -16.12
N ILE A 380 -7.05 21.07 -15.91
CA ILE A 380 -7.36 21.98 -14.80
C ILE A 380 -7.85 23.29 -15.40
N PHE A 381 -8.70 23.97 -14.66
CA PHE A 381 -9.31 25.23 -15.10
C PHE A 381 -8.92 26.35 -14.16
N ARG A 382 -8.82 27.57 -14.72
CA ARG A 382 -8.46 28.78 -14.00
C ARG A 382 -9.20 29.96 -14.54
N ALA A 383 -9.82 30.77 -13.67
CA ALA A 383 -10.54 31.96 -14.09
C ALA A 383 -10.48 33.07 -13.02
N ASP A 384 -10.62 34.34 -13.46
CA ASP A 384 -10.57 35.48 -12.57
C ASP A 384 -11.83 35.65 -11.72
N THR A 385 -12.94 35.01 -12.10
CA THR A 385 -14.18 35.00 -11.33
C THR A 385 -14.73 33.58 -11.19
N LEU A 386 -15.54 33.35 -10.14
CA LEU A 386 -16.20 32.06 -9.92
C LEU A 386 -17.22 31.74 -11.03
N GLU A 387 -17.85 32.76 -11.58
CA GLU A 387 -18.81 32.62 -12.69
C GLU A 387 -18.13 32.11 -13.96
N LYS A 388 -16.98 32.69 -14.32
CA LYS A 388 -16.18 32.20 -15.46
C LYS A 388 -15.63 30.78 -15.22
N LEU A 389 -15.20 30.49 -13.97
CA LEU A 389 -14.74 29.16 -13.61
C LEU A 389 -15.86 28.14 -13.74
N ALA A 390 -17.05 28.46 -13.22
CA ALA A 390 -18.24 27.62 -13.32
C ALA A 390 -18.61 27.28 -14.77
N GLN A 391 -18.51 28.27 -15.67
CA GLN A 391 -18.74 28.05 -17.11
C GLN A 391 -17.71 27.08 -17.70
N GLN A 392 -16.43 27.20 -17.34
CA GLN A 392 -15.37 26.29 -17.82
C GLN A 392 -15.58 24.85 -17.38
N ILE A 393 -16.02 24.63 -16.15
CA ILE A 393 -16.25 23.29 -15.57
C ILE A 393 -17.70 22.81 -15.71
N GLN A 394 -18.53 23.57 -16.42
CA GLN A 394 -19.92 23.24 -16.75
C GLN A 394 -20.82 22.98 -15.53
N VAL A 395 -20.66 23.79 -14.48
CA VAL A 395 -21.54 23.75 -13.30
C VAL A 395 -22.35 25.04 -13.19
N PRO A 396 -23.52 25.06 -12.50
CA PRO A 396 -24.32 26.25 -12.34
C PRO A 396 -23.55 27.35 -11.55
N PRO A 397 -23.34 28.55 -12.14
CA PRO A 397 -22.53 29.62 -11.52
C PRO A 397 -23.04 30.07 -10.15
N ALA A 398 -24.36 30.17 -9.98
CA ALA A 398 -24.96 30.58 -8.70
C ALA A 398 -24.70 29.57 -7.60
N SER A 399 -24.76 28.25 -7.90
CA SER A 399 -24.46 27.18 -6.94
C SER A 399 -23.00 27.17 -6.53
N LEU A 400 -22.07 27.26 -7.49
CA LEU A 400 -20.63 27.31 -7.21
C LEU A 400 -20.30 28.51 -6.32
N ARG A 401 -20.80 29.70 -6.67
CA ARG A 401 -20.60 30.91 -5.89
C ARG A 401 -21.14 30.77 -4.47
N SER A 402 -22.36 30.24 -4.30
CA SER A 402 -22.96 29.99 -2.99
C SER A 402 -22.11 29.03 -2.16
N SER A 403 -21.64 27.93 -2.75
CA SER A 403 -20.81 26.94 -2.08
C SER A 403 -19.47 27.53 -1.60
N VAL A 404 -18.78 28.32 -2.42
CA VAL A 404 -17.54 29.00 -2.05
C VAL A 404 -17.77 30.03 -0.98
N LEU A 405 -18.79 30.90 -1.11
CA LEU A 405 -19.07 31.96 -0.15
C LEU A 405 -19.46 31.44 1.23
N SER A 406 -20.18 30.33 1.31
CA SER A 406 -20.59 29.70 2.57
C SER A 406 -19.42 29.30 3.47
N VAL A 407 -18.22 29.08 2.92
CA VAL A 407 -17.03 28.64 3.63
C VAL A 407 -15.81 29.54 3.44
N SER A 408 -15.95 30.64 2.71
CA SER A 408 -14.83 31.52 2.31
C SER A 408 -14.03 32.06 3.50
N GLN A 409 -14.69 32.31 4.63
CA GLN A 409 -14.02 32.81 5.84
C GLN A 409 -13.20 31.72 6.53
N SER A 410 -13.73 30.48 6.62
CA SER A 410 -13.08 29.36 7.30
C SER A 410 -12.01 28.70 6.44
N ARG A 411 -12.17 28.70 5.10
CA ARG A 411 -11.25 28.04 4.16
C ARG A 411 -10.40 28.99 3.32
N HIS A 412 -10.54 30.28 3.54
CA HIS A 412 -9.72 31.35 2.91
C HIS A 412 -9.69 31.29 1.36
N ILE A 413 -10.77 30.87 0.70
CA ILE A 413 -10.89 30.89 -0.77
C ILE A 413 -11.38 32.26 -1.20
N LYS A 414 -10.45 33.18 -1.48
CA LYS A 414 -10.76 34.61 -1.69
C LYS A 414 -10.01 35.27 -2.84
N THR A 415 -8.81 34.78 -3.15
CA THR A 415 -7.86 35.48 -4.02
C THR A 415 -7.93 34.93 -5.46
N PRO A 416 -8.46 35.70 -6.41
CA PRO A 416 -8.44 35.31 -7.82
C PRO A 416 -6.99 35.26 -8.36
N PRO A 417 -6.75 34.52 -9.44
CA PRO A 417 -7.69 33.64 -10.10
C PRO A 417 -8.03 32.40 -9.28
N PHE A 418 -9.28 31.95 -9.43
CA PHE A 418 -9.77 30.69 -8.85
C PHE A 418 -9.39 29.51 -9.72
N TRP A 419 -9.24 28.35 -9.09
CA TRP A 419 -8.77 27.12 -9.72
C TRP A 419 -9.78 25.99 -9.49
N ALA A 420 -9.98 25.18 -10.52
CA ALA A 420 -10.76 23.95 -10.42
C ALA A 420 -9.98 22.77 -10.99
N ALA A 421 -9.96 21.67 -10.26
CA ALA A 421 -9.41 20.40 -10.71
C ALA A 421 -10.44 19.29 -10.54
N PRO A 422 -10.58 18.37 -11.50
CA PRO A 422 -11.47 17.22 -11.36
C PRO A 422 -10.89 16.26 -10.32
N VAL A 423 -11.76 15.64 -9.56
CA VAL A 423 -11.41 14.68 -8.51
C VAL A 423 -12.04 13.34 -8.86
N TYR A 424 -11.20 12.40 -9.28
CA TYR A 424 -11.53 11.00 -9.43
C TYR A 424 -10.90 10.20 -8.31
N LEU A 425 -11.51 9.10 -7.91
CA LEU A 425 -10.94 8.23 -6.90
C LEU A 425 -10.01 7.19 -7.54
N ARG A 426 -8.98 6.85 -6.78
CA ARG A 426 -8.08 5.73 -7.06
C ARG A 426 -7.89 4.91 -5.80
N ILE A 427 -7.74 3.60 -5.97
CA ILE A 427 -7.30 2.73 -4.88
C ILE A 427 -5.87 3.12 -4.51
N HIS A 428 -5.67 3.47 -3.25
CA HIS A 428 -4.37 3.88 -2.73
C HIS A 428 -3.69 2.79 -1.91
N THR A 429 -4.47 2.02 -1.15
CA THR A 429 -3.99 0.89 -0.35
C THR A 429 -5.16 0.00 0.05
N THR A 430 -4.92 -1.27 0.17
CA THR A 430 -5.86 -2.19 0.80
C THR A 430 -5.63 -2.19 2.31
N LEU A 431 -6.71 -2.30 3.10
CA LEU A 431 -6.65 -2.28 4.56
C LEU A 431 -6.92 -3.66 5.16
N GLY A 432 -7.31 -4.61 4.31
CA GLY A 432 -7.51 -6.01 4.64
C GLY A 432 -6.25 -6.84 4.48
N GLY A 433 -6.22 -7.99 5.12
CA GLY A 433 -5.11 -8.94 5.06
C GLY A 433 -5.07 -9.90 6.23
N LEU A 434 -3.90 -10.42 6.51
CA LEU A 434 -3.62 -11.38 7.57
C LEU A 434 -3.81 -10.76 8.97
N VAL A 435 -4.18 -11.60 9.92
CA VAL A 435 -4.31 -11.19 11.33
C VAL A 435 -3.01 -11.50 12.06
N ILE A 436 -2.45 -10.48 12.72
CA ILE A 436 -1.24 -10.61 13.55
C ILE A 436 -1.52 -10.27 15.02
N ASN A 437 -0.66 -10.75 15.90
CA ASN A 437 -0.57 -10.28 17.28
C ASN A 437 0.43 -9.12 17.43
N GLY A 438 0.64 -8.62 18.66
CA GLY A 438 1.57 -7.53 18.95
C GLY A 438 3.05 -7.83 18.66
N LYS A 439 3.42 -9.09 18.37
CA LYS A 439 4.76 -9.51 17.99
C LYS A 439 4.92 -9.71 16.48
N ALA A 440 3.92 -9.30 15.70
CA ALA A 440 3.82 -9.53 14.26
C ALA A 440 3.74 -11.02 13.84
N GLU A 441 3.45 -11.95 14.78
CA GLU A 441 3.18 -13.34 14.47
C GLU A 441 1.78 -13.46 13.85
N CYS A 442 1.65 -14.16 12.72
CA CYS A 442 0.32 -14.53 12.19
C CYS A 442 -0.36 -15.48 13.18
N VAL A 443 -1.65 -15.27 13.40
CA VAL A 443 -2.43 -16.10 14.33
C VAL A 443 -3.50 -16.88 13.57
N ASP A 444 -3.93 -17.99 14.14
CA ASP A 444 -5.08 -18.76 13.64
C ASP A 444 -6.43 -18.13 14.10
N SER A 445 -7.54 -18.79 13.80
CA SER A 445 -8.88 -18.32 14.16
C SER A 445 -9.13 -18.27 15.68
N ASN A 446 -8.29 -18.91 16.49
CA ASN A 446 -8.37 -18.91 17.95
C ASN A 446 -7.41 -17.87 18.57
N GLY A 447 -6.65 -17.12 17.74
CA GLY A 447 -5.66 -16.16 18.18
C GLY A 447 -4.33 -16.81 18.60
N VAL A 448 -4.10 -18.09 18.29
CA VAL A 448 -2.86 -18.80 18.57
C VAL A 448 -1.86 -18.56 17.45
N PRO A 449 -0.59 -18.22 17.74
CA PRO A 449 0.42 -18.03 16.71
C PRO A 449 0.59 -19.26 15.80
N ILE A 450 0.58 -19.04 14.48
CA ILE A 450 0.92 -20.08 13.50
C ILE A 450 2.44 -20.25 13.52
N PRO A 451 2.96 -21.43 13.93
CA PRO A 451 4.39 -21.61 14.09
C PRO A 451 5.16 -21.36 12.78
N GLY A 452 6.18 -20.53 12.84
CA GLY A 452 7.03 -20.24 11.68
C GLY A 452 6.48 -19.20 10.71
N LEU A 453 5.38 -18.48 11.05
CA LEU A 453 4.78 -17.47 10.15
C LEU A 453 4.61 -16.11 10.82
N TRP A 454 5.14 -15.07 10.17
CA TRP A 454 5.00 -13.66 10.52
C TRP A 454 4.48 -12.86 9.33
N ALA A 455 3.89 -11.68 9.59
CA ALA A 455 3.52 -10.75 8.54
C ALA A 455 3.72 -9.29 8.96
N ALA A 456 3.96 -8.42 7.97
CA ALA A 456 4.16 -7.00 8.19
C ALA A 456 3.72 -6.14 7.00
N GLY A 457 3.44 -4.87 7.25
CA GLY A 457 3.08 -3.91 6.23
C GLY A 457 1.63 -4.07 5.75
N GLU A 458 1.41 -3.84 4.46
CA GLU A 458 0.07 -3.86 3.88
C GLU A 458 -0.54 -5.27 3.73
N ALA A 459 0.28 -6.32 3.91
CA ALA A 459 -0.23 -7.70 3.97
C ALA A 459 -1.08 -7.98 5.23
N VAL A 460 -1.13 -7.04 6.18
CA VAL A 460 -1.78 -7.19 7.49
C VAL A 460 -3.07 -6.40 7.57
N GLY A 461 -4.18 -7.06 7.96
CA GLY A 461 -5.53 -6.48 7.96
C GLY A 461 -6.03 -5.90 9.28
N ASN A 462 -5.39 -6.18 10.42
CA ASN A 462 -5.93 -5.80 11.73
C ASN A 462 -5.21 -4.61 12.42
N VAL A 463 -4.40 -3.85 11.68
CA VAL A 463 -3.66 -2.67 12.19
C VAL A 463 -4.44 -1.38 12.03
N GLN A 464 -4.94 -1.10 10.83
CA GLN A 464 -5.50 0.22 10.48
C GLN A 464 -7.01 0.31 10.69
N GLY A 465 -7.75 -0.78 10.46
CA GLY A 465 -9.22 -0.80 10.49
C GLY A 465 -9.85 -0.04 9.31
N ALA A 466 -10.99 0.62 9.55
CA ALA A 466 -11.80 1.23 8.50
C ALA A 466 -11.18 2.46 7.83
N ASN A 467 -10.21 3.11 8.48
CA ASN A 467 -9.51 4.26 7.94
C ASN A 467 -8.07 4.33 8.48
N ARG A 468 -7.12 4.55 7.62
CA ARG A 468 -5.71 4.71 7.96
C ARG A 468 -5.37 6.20 8.12
N LEU A 469 -4.75 6.56 9.24
CA LEU A 469 -4.22 7.90 9.41
C LEU A 469 -3.10 8.18 8.39
N GLY A 470 -3.14 9.36 7.76
CA GLY A 470 -2.08 9.79 6.85
C GLY A 470 -0.71 9.73 7.52
N GLY A 471 0.30 9.12 6.87
CA GLY A 471 1.63 8.89 7.43
C GLY A 471 1.80 7.56 8.18
N ASN A 472 0.73 6.78 8.38
CA ASN A 472 0.82 5.47 9.05
C ASN A 472 1.24 4.31 8.14
N GLY A 473 1.20 4.44 6.82
CA GLY A 473 1.51 3.32 5.91
C GLY A 473 2.95 2.83 6.05
N ILE A 474 3.92 3.72 5.87
CA ILE A 474 5.35 3.37 6.02
C ILE A 474 5.69 3.04 7.47
N ASN A 475 5.12 3.77 8.44
CA ASN A 475 5.34 3.46 9.84
C ASN A 475 4.89 2.02 10.17
N ASN A 476 3.68 1.61 9.74
CA ASN A 476 3.20 0.23 9.88
C ASN A 476 4.20 -0.77 9.27
N ALA A 477 4.65 -0.51 8.04
CA ALA A 477 5.57 -1.37 7.33
C ALA A 477 6.90 -1.55 8.09
N VAL A 478 7.53 -0.45 8.50
CA VAL A 478 8.81 -0.48 9.22
C VAL A 478 8.66 -1.06 10.61
N THR A 479 7.63 -0.64 11.36
CA THR A 479 7.45 -1.05 12.76
C THR A 479 7.20 -2.54 12.88
N PHE A 480 6.23 -3.09 12.14
CA PHE A 480 5.97 -4.52 12.22
C PHE A 480 6.99 -5.35 11.46
N GLY A 481 7.63 -4.82 10.40
CA GLY A 481 8.77 -5.47 9.77
C GLY A 481 9.91 -5.67 10.77
N ARG A 482 10.31 -4.62 11.49
CA ARG A 482 11.34 -4.68 12.51
C ARG A 482 10.99 -5.66 13.65
N LEU A 483 9.75 -5.64 14.13
CA LEU A 483 9.28 -6.55 15.18
C LEU A 483 9.27 -8.01 14.69
N ALA A 484 8.79 -8.28 13.47
CA ALA A 484 8.80 -9.61 12.89
C ALA A 484 10.23 -10.16 12.77
N GLY A 485 11.16 -9.34 12.21
CA GLY A 485 12.56 -9.73 12.07
C GLY A 485 13.24 -10.07 13.40
N ALA A 486 13.07 -9.20 14.40
CA ALA A 486 13.61 -9.45 15.73
C ALA A 486 12.96 -10.65 16.44
N GLY A 487 11.66 -10.89 16.17
CA GLY A 487 10.91 -12.00 16.76
C GLY A 487 11.31 -13.35 16.19
N VAL A 488 11.32 -13.49 14.86
CA VAL A 488 11.64 -14.75 14.18
C VAL A 488 13.08 -15.20 14.44
N ALA A 489 14.03 -14.27 14.55
CA ALA A 489 15.42 -14.60 14.80
C ALA A 489 15.68 -15.26 16.15
N LYS A 490 14.77 -15.09 17.13
CA LYS A 490 14.88 -15.67 18.49
C LYS A 490 14.33 -17.09 18.61
N MET A 491 13.67 -17.57 17.55
CA MET A 491 13.17 -18.96 17.48
C MET A 491 14.31 -19.93 17.21
#